data_37639741af74ae931ed5dd337d442c67
#
_entry.id   37639741af74ae931ed5dd337d442c67
#
_cell.length_a   1.000
_cell.length_b   1.000
_cell.length_c   1.000
_cell.angle_alpha   90.00
_cell.angle_beta   90.00
_cell.angle_gamma   90.00
#
_symmetry.space_group_name_H-M   'P 1'
#
loop_
_entity.id
_entity.type
_entity.pdbx_description
1 polymer ?
#
loop_
_entity_poly.entity_id
_entity_poly.type
_entity_poly.pdbx_seq_one_letter_code
_entity_poly.pdbx_strand_id
1 'polypeptide(L)'
;MIDTGLFSNIRARFANRSPTQGTAFQMVSVSGDTLVWNDKIYRSDIVMSAIRPYVNAMGKAVPRHILKTTNAQGEPETKVNPEPYIRFLLEEPNPTMTGQAYQEWMAACLKLNNHAFALITRDENGFPTALYPIPCTMAQPEYDKAGNLYIRFWTPNGKNFVFAYTDIIHLRGDPASGGDFWGGSKAEQLMPLMEQIGTIDKGIVAAIRNGGIIRWLLKFSNNLNPEHLKEKAREFSDQFLSTEGGFGVAATDSKSEATQIKPNDYVPSSAHSGQLIERFYASINTNKKIVTSDFTEDEWNSYYEAQIEPDVIRFGVEHTRKLFSRKKRSYGNYIMWESSNLATASMNTKLALKEMVDRGAMTPNEWRSVFNMAPRPGGDKLIRRLDTAEVNESEVTANAEN
;
A
#
# COMPACT_ATOMS: atom_id res chain seq x y z
N MET A 1 0.02 -13.28 -15.77
CA MET A 1 0.00 -12.71 -17.13
C MET A 1 -1.05 -11.63 -17.13
N ILE A 2 -0.64 -10.36 -16.97
CA ILE A 2 -1.56 -9.22 -17.02
C ILE A 2 -1.87 -8.97 -18.49
N ASP A 3 -3.15 -8.96 -18.80
CA ASP A 3 -3.71 -8.94 -20.12
C ASP A 3 -3.17 -7.77 -20.97
N THR A 4 -2.43 -8.11 -22.03
CA THR A 4 -1.92 -7.18 -23.03
C THR A 4 -3.02 -6.53 -23.87
N GLY A 5 -4.26 -7.03 -23.79
CA GLY A 5 -5.44 -6.51 -24.49
C GLY A 5 -5.92 -5.16 -23.96
N LEU A 6 -5.73 -4.88 -22.66
CA LEU A 6 -6.20 -3.65 -22.03
C LEU A 6 -5.53 -2.41 -22.64
N PHE A 7 -4.21 -2.44 -22.80
CA PHE A 7 -3.45 -1.32 -23.38
C PHE A 7 -3.62 -1.20 -24.91
N SER A 8 -3.90 -2.29 -25.60
CA SER A 8 -4.23 -2.22 -27.03
C SER A 8 -5.57 -1.52 -27.28
N ASN A 9 -6.56 -1.78 -26.43
CA ASN A 9 -7.87 -1.13 -26.48
C ASN A 9 -7.81 0.35 -26.06
N ILE A 10 -6.95 0.69 -25.08
CA ILE A 10 -6.66 2.07 -24.71
C ILE A 10 -6.02 2.80 -25.89
N ARG A 11 -5.03 2.20 -26.54
CA ARG A 11 -4.36 2.77 -27.72
C ARG A 11 -5.32 3.00 -28.89
N ALA A 12 -6.26 2.09 -29.17
CA ALA A 12 -7.24 2.25 -30.23
C ALA A 12 -8.19 3.43 -29.99
N ARG A 13 -8.55 3.71 -28.72
CA ARG A 13 -9.36 4.87 -28.34
C ARG A 13 -8.58 6.19 -28.35
N PHE A 14 -7.25 6.14 -28.10
CA PHE A 14 -6.38 7.32 -28.14
C PHE A 14 -5.77 7.60 -29.51
N ALA A 15 -5.74 6.63 -30.43
CA ALA A 15 -5.25 6.83 -31.79
C ALA A 15 -5.97 7.97 -32.54
N ASN A 16 -7.22 8.24 -32.18
CA ASN A 16 -7.99 9.36 -32.76
C ASN A 16 -7.69 10.72 -32.09
N ARG A 17 -6.90 10.78 -31.00
CA ARG A 17 -6.50 12.02 -30.32
C ARG A 17 -4.97 12.20 -30.24
N SER A 18 -4.20 11.28 -30.80
CA SER A 18 -2.79 11.57 -31.03
C SER A 18 -2.69 12.78 -31.95
N PRO A 19 -1.87 13.79 -31.66
CA PRO A 19 -1.65 14.87 -32.61
C PRO A 19 -1.26 14.23 -33.93
N THR A 20 -1.95 14.63 -34.97
CA THR A 20 -1.82 14.17 -36.35
C THR A 20 -0.34 13.81 -36.65
N GLN A 21 -0.13 12.61 -37.16
CA GLN A 21 1.17 12.19 -37.71
C GLN A 21 1.65 13.22 -38.74
N GLY A 22 2.44 14.16 -38.31
CA GLY A 22 2.94 15.23 -39.20
C GLY A 22 3.90 16.19 -38.54
N THR A 23 3.84 16.36 -37.22
CA THR A 23 4.80 17.17 -36.48
C THR A 23 5.59 16.26 -35.55
N ALA A 24 6.84 16.02 -35.86
CA ALA A 24 7.78 15.42 -34.94
C ALA A 24 7.90 16.36 -33.72
N PHE A 25 7.12 16.06 -32.66
CA PHE A 25 7.28 16.74 -31.39
C PHE A 25 8.66 16.37 -30.85
N GLN A 26 9.60 17.30 -30.90
CA GLN A 26 10.87 17.17 -30.18
C GLN A 26 10.55 17.29 -28.69
N MET A 27 10.40 16.13 -28.04
CA MET A 27 10.32 16.06 -26.59
C MET A 27 11.71 16.23 -26.01
N VAL A 28 11.87 17.16 -25.07
CA VAL A 28 13.12 17.34 -24.33
C VAL A 28 12.95 16.55 -23.03
N SER A 29 13.72 15.46 -22.90
CA SER A 29 13.81 14.73 -21.64
C SER A 29 14.62 15.56 -20.64
N VAL A 30 14.14 15.66 -19.40
CA VAL A 30 14.94 16.23 -18.32
C VAL A 30 15.98 15.18 -17.92
N SER A 31 17.23 15.46 -18.23
CA SER A 31 18.36 14.56 -17.98
C SER A 31 18.52 14.33 -16.48
N GLY A 32 18.46 13.07 -16.05
CA GLY A 32 18.67 12.65 -14.65
C GLY A 32 17.41 12.25 -13.88
N ASP A 33 16.22 12.63 -14.33
CA ASP A 33 14.96 12.42 -13.59
C ASP A 33 14.20 11.20 -14.11
N THR A 34 14.72 10.00 -13.86
CA THR A 34 14.05 8.76 -14.25
C THR A 34 13.66 7.96 -13.00
N LEU A 35 12.36 7.77 -12.81
CA LEU A 35 11.84 6.89 -11.77
C LEU A 35 11.88 5.44 -12.25
N VAL A 36 12.58 4.57 -11.52
CA VAL A 36 12.68 3.13 -11.81
C VAL A 36 11.97 2.34 -10.72
N TRP A 37 11.10 1.41 -11.10
CA TRP A 37 10.37 0.53 -10.20
C TRP A 37 11.02 -0.82 -10.08
N ASN A 38 11.12 -1.32 -8.86
CA ASN A 38 11.71 -2.61 -8.58
C ASN A 38 10.63 -3.67 -8.29
N ASP A 39 10.37 -4.55 -9.26
CA ASP A 39 9.37 -5.62 -9.15
C ASP A 39 9.67 -6.64 -8.05
N LYS A 40 10.93 -6.75 -7.59
CA LYS A 40 11.31 -7.72 -6.53
C LYS A 40 10.64 -7.42 -5.20
N ILE A 41 10.33 -6.15 -4.92
CA ILE A 41 9.67 -5.73 -3.69
C ILE A 41 8.29 -6.36 -3.58
N TYR A 42 7.53 -6.42 -4.68
CA TYR A 42 6.18 -6.98 -4.70
C TYR A 42 6.11 -8.50 -4.52
N ARG A 43 7.25 -9.20 -4.60
CA ARG A 43 7.34 -10.66 -4.45
C ARG A 43 7.75 -11.09 -3.06
N SER A 44 8.12 -10.17 -2.19
CA SER A 44 8.51 -10.45 -0.82
C SER A 44 7.28 -10.59 0.07
N ASP A 45 7.17 -11.70 0.79
CA ASP A 45 6.10 -12.00 1.75
C ASP A 45 6.11 -11.01 2.93
N ILE A 46 7.30 -10.65 3.44
CA ILE A 46 7.47 -9.68 4.52
C ILE A 46 6.94 -8.32 4.09
N VAL A 47 7.31 -7.87 2.88
CA VAL A 47 6.86 -6.59 2.35
C VAL A 47 5.35 -6.57 2.19
N MET A 48 4.79 -7.60 1.55
CA MET A 48 3.34 -7.68 1.32
C MET A 48 2.55 -7.80 2.62
N SER A 49 3.06 -8.54 3.59
CA SER A 49 2.43 -8.62 4.92
C SER A 49 2.45 -7.28 5.64
N ALA A 50 3.55 -6.55 5.56
CA ALA A 50 3.73 -5.29 6.25
C ALA A 50 2.87 -4.15 5.68
N ILE A 51 2.63 -4.12 4.36
CA ILE A 51 1.80 -3.08 3.73
C ILE A 51 0.31 -3.41 3.72
N ARG A 52 -0.07 -4.69 3.91
CA ARG A 52 -1.46 -5.14 3.81
C ARG A 52 -2.44 -4.38 4.69
N PRO A 53 -2.16 -4.09 5.99
CA PRO A 53 -3.06 -3.31 6.83
C PRO A 53 -3.35 -1.92 6.27
N TYR A 54 -2.31 -1.25 5.75
CA TYR A 54 -2.43 0.05 5.11
C TYR A 54 -3.26 -0.03 3.82
N VAL A 55 -2.95 -0.97 2.94
CA VAL A 55 -3.66 -1.16 1.65
C VAL A 55 -5.13 -1.45 1.88
N ASN A 56 -5.44 -2.35 2.82
CA ASN A 56 -6.82 -2.69 3.18
C ASN A 56 -7.57 -1.49 3.78
N ALA A 57 -6.91 -0.66 4.58
CA ALA A 57 -7.53 0.53 5.14
C ALA A 57 -7.84 1.57 4.06
N MET A 58 -6.90 1.78 3.13
CA MET A 58 -7.12 2.65 1.97
C MET A 58 -8.23 2.15 1.06
N GLY A 59 -8.33 0.83 0.83
CA GLY A 59 -9.40 0.22 0.06
C GLY A 59 -10.79 0.36 0.69
N LYS A 60 -10.86 0.44 2.01
CA LYS A 60 -12.13 0.65 2.75
C LYS A 60 -12.61 2.10 2.75
N ALA A 61 -11.73 3.06 2.47
CA ALA A 61 -12.09 4.47 2.41
C ALA A 61 -13.05 4.73 1.24
N VAL A 62 -14.16 5.40 1.51
CA VAL A 62 -15.21 5.63 0.50
C VAL A 62 -15.03 7.00 -0.14
N PRO A 63 -14.72 7.08 -1.45
CA PRO A 63 -14.64 8.34 -2.16
C PRO A 63 -16.03 8.91 -2.42
N ARG A 64 -16.20 10.19 -2.16
CA ARG A 64 -17.44 10.92 -2.43
C ARG A 64 -17.16 12.23 -3.13
N HIS A 65 -17.98 12.57 -4.14
CA HIS A 65 -18.02 13.89 -4.70
C HIS A 65 -18.84 14.80 -3.78
N ILE A 66 -18.22 15.84 -3.28
CA ILE A 66 -18.85 16.84 -2.41
C ILE A 66 -18.93 18.18 -3.15
N LEU A 67 -20.09 18.81 -3.05
CA LEU A 67 -20.30 20.17 -3.52
C LEU A 67 -20.70 21.06 -2.33
N LYS A 68 -19.83 21.98 -1.95
CA LYS A 68 -20.12 23.01 -0.95
C LYS A 68 -20.63 24.25 -1.66
N THR A 69 -21.86 24.66 -1.35
CA THR A 69 -22.50 25.85 -1.87
C THR A 69 -23.08 26.68 -0.74
N THR A 70 -23.58 27.84 -1.06
CA THR A 70 -24.37 28.66 -0.13
C THR A 70 -25.81 28.68 -0.64
N ASN A 71 -26.77 28.39 0.24
CA ASN A 71 -28.18 28.41 -0.10
C ASN A 71 -28.67 29.87 -0.32
N ALA A 72 -29.93 30.03 -0.72
CA ALA A 72 -30.53 31.33 -0.96
C ALA A 72 -30.59 32.22 0.29
N GLN A 73 -30.48 31.65 1.47
CA GLN A 73 -30.49 32.30 2.79
C GLN A 73 -29.07 32.69 3.25
N GLY A 74 -28.02 32.37 2.48
CA GLY A 74 -26.63 32.67 2.83
C GLY A 74 -25.98 31.61 3.72
N GLU A 75 -26.66 30.49 4.00
CA GLU A 75 -26.14 29.39 4.84
C GLU A 75 -25.35 28.37 4.00
N PRO A 76 -24.29 27.78 4.56
CA PRO A 76 -23.51 26.72 3.87
C PRO A 76 -24.35 25.47 3.65
N GLU A 77 -24.47 25.05 2.40
CA GLU A 77 -25.12 23.80 1.99
C GLU A 77 -24.10 22.83 1.42
N THR A 78 -24.14 21.57 1.87
CA THR A 78 -23.28 20.50 1.36
C THR A 78 -24.11 19.45 0.63
N LYS A 79 -23.83 19.23 -0.66
CA LYS A 79 -24.46 18.17 -1.47
C LYS A 79 -23.47 17.05 -1.71
N VAL A 80 -23.90 15.84 -1.38
CA VAL A 80 -23.10 14.60 -1.58
C VAL A 80 -23.49 13.97 -2.91
N ASN A 81 -22.49 13.64 -3.72
CA ASN A 81 -22.64 13.02 -5.04
C ASN A 81 -23.62 13.75 -5.98
N PRO A 82 -23.48 15.08 -6.16
CA PRO A 82 -24.40 15.85 -6.98
C PRO A 82 -24.34 15.46 -8.47
N GLU A 83 -23.21 14.94 -8.94
CA GLU A 83 -23.02 14.50 -10.33
C GLU A 83 -22.86 12.95 -10.37
N PRO A 84 -23.89 12.21 -10.85
CA PRO A 84 -23.86 10.75 -10.82
C PRO A 84 -22.68 10.10 -11.58
N TYR A 85 -22.23 10.72 -12.69
CA TYR A 85 -21.11 10.16 -13.47
C TYR A 85 -19.79 10.17 -12.71
N ILE A 86 -19.55 11.15 -11.82
CA ILE A 86 -18.38 11.16 -10.94
C ILE A 86 -18.49 10.05 -9.89
N ARG A 87 -19.68 9.85 -9.33
CA ARG A 87 -19.92 8.76 -8.39
C ARG A 87 -19.61 7.40 -9.03
N PHE A 88 -20.17 7.13 -10.23
CA PHE A 88 -19.90 5.89 -10.95
C PHE A 88 -18.42 5.72 -11.28
N LEU A 89 -17.74 6.79 -11.69
CA LEU A 89 -16.31 6.76 -11.95
C LEU A 89 -15.48 6.36 -10.72
N LEU A 90 -15.90 6.75 -9.53
CA LEU A 90 -15.21 6.41 -8.28
C LEU A 90 -15.56 5.00 -7.77
N GLU A 91 -16.80 4.53 -8.00
CA GLU A 91 -17.26 3.19 -7.64
C GLU A 91 -16.77 2.12 -8.62
N GLU A 92 -16.77 2.42 -9.93
CA GLU A 92 -16.32 1.55 -11.03
C GLU A 92 -15.35 2.31 -11.94
N PRO A 93 -14.10 2.50 -11.54
CA PRO A 93 -13.15 3.32 -12.29
C PRO A 93 -12.84 2.78 -13.68
N ASN A 94 -13.01 1.49 -13.91
CA ASN A 94 -12.88 0.86 -15.24
C ASN A 94 -13.57 -0.52 -15.25
N PRO A 95 -13.82 -1.13 -16.43
CA PRO A 95 -14.55 -2.39 -16.53
C PRO A 95 -13.91 -3.60 -15.84
N THR A 96 -12.66 -3.49 -15.40
CA THR A 96 -11.91 -4.60 -14.80
C THR A 96 -11.64 -4.42 -13.32
N MET A 97 -11.96 -3.26 -12.74
CA MET A 97 -11.64 -2.93 -11.34
C MET A 97 -12.79 -2.22 -10.67
N THR A 98 -13.08 -2.63 -9.44
CA THR A 98 -13.93 -1.86 -8.53
C THR A 98 -13.15 -0.67 -7.96
N GLY A 99 -13.85 0.31 -7.40
CA GLY A 99 -13.22 1.45 -6.71
C GLY A 99 -12.26 1.00 -5.60
N GLN A 100 -12.65 -0.02 -4.83
CA GLN A 100 -11.79 -0.61 -3.81
C GLN A 100 -10.50 -1.17 -4.39
N ALA A 101 -10.58 -1.99 -5.43
CA ALA A 101 -9.40 -2.60 -6.07
C ALA A 101 -8.46 -1.54 -6.67
N TYR A 102 -9.03 -0.48 -7.25
CA TYR A 102 -8.28 0.67 -7.73
C TYR A 102 -7.51 1.36 -6.61
N GLN A 103 -8.17 1.64 -5.48
CA GLN A 103 -7.57 2.30 -4.32
C GLN A 103 -6.46 1.44 -3.72
N GLU A 104 -6.71 0.15 -3.53
CA GLU A 104 -5.72 -0.81 -3.01
C GLU A 104 -4.47 -0.85 -3.91
N TRP A 105 -4.65 -0.89 -5.21
CA TRP A 105 -3.55 -0.88 -6.17
C TRP A 105 -2.75 0.42 -6.10
N MET A 106 -3.44 1.57 -6.13
CA MET A 106 -2.80 2.88 -6.05
C MET A 106 -2.08 3.09 -4.70
N ALA A 107 -2.68 2.62 -3.60
CA ALA A 107 -2.09 2.69 -2.27
C ALA A 107 -0.83 1.82 -2.16
N ALA A 108 -0.86 0.59 -2.68
CA ALA A 108 0.31 -0.29 -2.70
C ALA A 108 1.47 0.33 -3.49
N CYS A 109 1.18 0.88 -4.68
CA CYS A 109 2.18 1.56 -5.49
C CYS A 109 2.76 2.79 -4.78
N LEU A 110 1.90 3.61 -4.16
CA LEU A 110 2.33 4.79 -3.42
C LEU A 110 3.24 4.41 -2.25
N LYS A 111 2.88 3.38 -1.49
CA LYS A 111 3.63 2.95 -0.31
C LYS A 111 4.98 2.34 -0.66
N LEU A 112 5.06 1.56 -1.74
CA LEU A 112 6.28 0.85 -2.13
C LEU A 112 7.21 1.66 -3.03
N ASN A 113 6.64 2.47 -3.94
CA ASN A 113 7.45 3.20 -4.93
C ASN A 113 7.46 4.70 -4.70
N ASN A 114 6.82 5.19 -3.64
CA ASN A 114 6.63 6.61 -3.38
C ASN A 114 5.79 7.35 -4.44
N HIS A 115 5.34 6.66 -5.49
CA HIS A 115 4.55 7.19 -6.58
C HIS A 115 3.49 6.20 -7.04
N ALA A 116 2.30 6.72 -7.38
CA ALA A 116 1.28 5.95 -8.06
C ALA A 116 0.66 6.79 -9.18
N PHE A 117 0.41 6.15 -10.31
CA PHE A 117 -0.11 6.79 -11.50
C PHE A 117 -1.38 6.13 -11.98
N ALA A 118 -2.37 6.95 -12.38
CA ALA A 118 -3.52 6.47 -13.11
C ALA A 118 -3.83 7.38 -14.29
N LEU A 119 -4.18 6.81 -15.42
CA LEU A 119 -4.60 7.50 -16.62
C LEU A 119 -6.09 7.81 -16.51
N ILE A 120 -6.45 9.05 -16.79
CA ILE A 120 -7.83 9.50 -16.94
C ILE A 120 -8.21 9.41 -18.41
N THR A 121 -9.21 8.60 -18.75
CA THR A 121 -9.81 8.68 -20.07
C THR A 121 -10.95 9.68 -20.05
N ARG A 122 -11.11 10.43 -21.15
CA ARG A 122 -12.16 11.44 -21.26
C ARG A 122 -12.98 11.19 -22.54
N ASP A 123 -14.23 11.61 -22.50
CA ASP A 123 -15.08 11.64 -23.68
C ASP A 123 -14.74 12.83 -24.61
N GLU A 124 -15.52 13.00 -25.68
CA GLU A 124 -15.34 14.10 -26.64
C GLU A 124 -15.57 15.49 -26.04
N ASN A 125 -16.35 15.57 -24.96
CA ASN A 125 -16.65 16.80 -24.23
C ASN A 125 -15.63 17.07 -23.11
N GLY A 126 -14.65 16.17 -22.92
CA GLY A 126 -13.62 16.29 -21.87
C GLY A 126 -14.04 15.79 -20.49
N PHE A 127 -15.21 15.15 -20.35
CA PHE A 127 -15.62 14.54 -19.09
C PHE A 127 -14.84 13.24 -18.82
N PRO A 128 -14.40 13.01 -17.60
CA PRO A 128 -13.71 11.77 -17.25
C PRO A 128 -14.67 10.58 -17.32
N THR A 129 -14.27 9.53 -18.02
CA THR A 129 -15.07 8.31 -18.26
C THR A 129 -14.50 7.07 -17.59
N ALA A 130 -13.18 6.99 -17.40
CA ALA A 130 -12.55 5.89 -16.68
C ALA A 130 -11.19 6.27 -16.10
N LEU A 131 -10.73 5.51 -15.10
CA LEU A 131 -9.42 5.62 -14.46
C LEU A 131 -8.70 4.28 -14.60
N TYR A 132 -7.52 4.30 -15.21
CA TYR A 132 -6.69 3.10 -15.39
C TYR A 132 -5.37 3.27 -14.64
N PRO A 133 -5.09 2.49 -13.59
CA PRO A 133 -3.77 2.45 -12.99
C PRO A 133 -2.72 2.09 -14.02
N ILE A 134 -1.57 2.77 -14.01
CA ILE A 134 -0.49 2.57 -14.99
C ILE A 134 0.56 1.66 -14.36
N PRO A 135 0.66 0.38 -14.75
CA PRO A 135 1.77 -0.47 -14.36
C PRO A 135 2.99 -0.06 -15.18
N CYS A 136 3.95 0.58 -14.55
CA CYS A 136 5.19 0.98 -15.22
C CYS A 136 6.41 0.46 -14.47
N THR A 137 7.49 0.19 -15.21
CA THR A 137 8.80 -0.12 -14.66
C THR A 137 9.68 1.12 -14.58
N MET A 138 9.36 2.12 -15.39
CA MET A 138 10.09 3.39 -15.46
C MET A 138 9.14 4.50 -15.88
N ALA A 139 9.34 5.70 -15.36
CA ALA A 139 8.63 6.91 -15.76
C ALA A 139 9.61 8.07 -15.92
N GLN A 140 9.43 8.88 -16.94
CA GLN A 140 10.28 10.03 -17.25
C GLN A 140 9.43 11.24 -17.65
N PRO A 141 9.66 12.43 -17.06
CA PRO A 141 9.00 13.64 -17.45
C PRO A 141 9.61 14.18 -18.75
N GLU A 142 8.76 14.66 -19.63
CA GLU A 142 9.15 15.26 -20.91
C GLU A 142 8.34 16.53 -21.14
N TYR A 143 8.96 17.53 -21.77
CA TYR A 143 8.28 18.78 -22.12
C TYR A 143 8.20 18.92 -23.63
N ASP A 144 7.05 19.39 -24.11
CA ASP A 144 6.92 19.83 -25.50
C ASP A 144 7.55 21.23 -25.71
N LYS A 145 7.58 21.69 -26.97
CA LYS A 145 8.10 23.03 -27.32
C LYS A 145 7.29 24.17 -26.72
N ALA A 146 6.04 23.93 -26.33
CA ALA A 146 5.17 24.91 -25.71
C ALA A 146 5.28 24.91 -24.17
N GLY A 147 6.13 24.03 -23.59
CA GLY A 147 6.32 23.90 -22.16
C GLY A 147 5.28 23.04 -21.46
N ASN A 148 4.43 22.29 -22.19
CA ASN A 148 3.50 21.37 -21.58
C ASN A 148 4.21 20.10 -21.12
N LEU A 149 3.87 19.65 -19.92
CA LEU A 149 4.44 18.47 -19.30
C LEU A 149 3.71 17.21 -19.76
N TYR A 150 4.50 16.23 -20.18
CA TYR A 150 4.10 14.85 -20.49
C TYR A 150 4.91 13.90 -19.63
N ILE A 151 4.40 12.67 -19.44
CA ILE A 151 5.17 11.60 -18.81
C ILE A 151 5.22 10.42 -19.77
N ARG A 152 6.45 9.94 -20.01
CA ARG A 152 6.72 8.70 -20.71
C ARG A 152 6.81 7.57 -19.70
N PHE A 153 6.01 6.53 -19.92
CA PHE A 153 6.00 5.32 -19.11
C PHE A 153 6.52 4.13 -19.91
N TRP A 154 7.36 3.33 -19.29
CA TRP A 154 7.75 2.00 -19.80
C TRP A 154 7.02 0.93 -19.03
N THR A 155 6.39 0.03 -19.74
CA THR A 155 5.67 -1.10 -19.15
C THR A 155 6.58 -2.30 -18.98
N PRO A 156 6.23 -3.28 -18.11
CA PRO A 156 6.99 -4.54 -17.96
C PRO A 156 7.19 -5.31 -19.27
N ASN A 157 6.33 -5.08 -20.25
CA ASN A 157 6.40 -5.72 -21.58
C ASN A 157 7.32 -4.96 -22.58
N GLY A 158 8.11 -3.99 -22.12
CA GLY A 158 9.04 -3.22 -22.96
C GLY A 158 8.41 -2.18 -23.86
N LYS A 159 7.08 -1.99 -23.81
CA LYS A 159 6.38 -0.93 -24.54
C LYS A 159 6.45 0.38 -23.77
N ASN A 160 6.51 1.50 -24.49
CA ASN A 160 6.40 2.81 -23.89
C ASN A 160 5.18 3.58 -24.40
N PHE A 161 4.65 4.44 -23.53
CA PHE A 161 3.50 5.32 -23.80
C PHE A 161 3.81 6.70 -23.24
N VAL A 162 3.33 7.73 -23.93
CA VAL A 162 3.47 9.12 -23.49
C VAL A 162 2.07 9.69 -23.29
N PHE A 163 1.82 10.27 -22.13
CA PHE A 163 0.53 10.88 -21.79
C PHE A 163 0.75 12.30 -21.29
N ALA A 164 -0.20 13.17 -21.59
CA ALA A 164 -0.21 14.53 -21.04
C ALA A 164 -0.39 14.46 -19.52
N TYR A 165 0.39 15.23 -18.79
CA TYR A 165 0.32 15.23 -17.32
C TYR A 165 -1.03 15.68 -16.78
N THR A 166 -1.82 16.43 -17.56
CA THR A 166 -3.19 16.80 -17.25
C THR A 166 -4.14 15.62 -17.12
N ASP A 167 -3.85 14.54 -17.85
CA ASP A 167 -4.69 13.33 -17.87
C ASP A 167 -4.10 12.21 -17.01
N ILE A 168 -3.16 12.52 -16.13
CA ILE A 168 -2.56 11.57 -15.19
C ILE A 168 -2.87 12.00 -13.77
N ILE A 169 -3.50 11.13 -13.00
CA ILE A 169 -3.53 11.20 -11.54
C ILE A 169 -2.15 10.75 -11.07
N HIS A 170 -1.44 11.61 -10.36
CA HIS A 170 -0.10 11.34 -9.86
C HIS A 170 -0.07 11.54 -8.35
N LEU A 171 -0.19 10.45 -7.60
CA LEU A 171 0.00 10.45 -6.17
C LEU A 171 1.49 10.41 -5.86
N ARG A 172 1.95 11.33 -5.00
CA ARG A 172 3.34 11.41 -4.53
C ARG A 172 3.36 11.16 -3.04
N GLY A 173 4.27 10.33 -2.59
CA GLY A 173 4.50 10.06 -1.18
C GLY A 173 5.38 11.11 -0.50
N ASP A 174 6.50 10.67 0.04
CA ASP A 174 7.42 11.53 0.76
C ASP A 174 8.10 12.53 -0.16
N PRO A 175 8.36 13.76 0.32
CA PRO A 175 8.97 14.80 -0.50
C PRO A 175 10.39 14.43 -0.92
N ALA A 176 10.78 14.92 -2.11
CA ALA A 176 12.15 14.81 -2.57
C ALA A 176 13.11 15.65 -1.73
N SER A 177 14.31 15.14 -1.52
CA SER A 177 15.44 15.96 -1.12
C SER A 177 16.01 16.65 -2.38
N GLY A 178 16.08 17.98 -2.38
CA GLY A 178 16.79 18.71 -3.44
C GLY A 178 15.94 19.21 -4.61
N GLY A 179 14.61 19.15 -4.56
CA GLY A 179 13.75 19.74 -5.58
C GLY A 179 13.49 18.87 -6.81
N ASP A 180 13.86 17.60 -6.77
CA ASP A 180 13.59 16.65 -7.83
C ASP A 180 12.09 16.45 -8.08
N PHE A 181 11.72 16.23 -9.33
CA PHE A 181 10.34 15.96 -9.71
C PHE A 181 9.81 14.68 -9.06
N TRP A 182 10.69 13.67 -8.94
CA TRP A 182 10.44 12.42 -8.24
C TRP A 182 10.95 12.52 -6.80
N GLY A 183 10.27 12.07 -5.83
CA GLY A 183 10.81 11.90 -4.47
C GLY A 183 11.85 10.78 -4.41
N GLY A 184 12.50 10.62 -3.25
CA GLY A 184 13.42 9.50 -3.02
C GLY A 184 12.71 8.15 -3.20
N SER A 185 13.41 7.19 -3.83
CA SER A 185 12.87 5.84 -4.00
C SER A 185 12.87 5.09 -2.66
N LYS A 186 11.70 4.72 -2.16
CA LYS A 186 11.61 3.81 -1.00
C LYS A 186 12.23 2.44 -1.27
N ALA A 187 12.19 2.02 -2.54
CA ALA A 187 12.81 0.77 -2.96
C ALA A 187 14.31 0.74 -2.66
N GLU A 188 15.03 1.82 -2.93
CA GLU A 188 16.47 1.92 -2.63
C GLU A 188 16.76 1.83 -1.13
N GLN A 189 15.87 2.37 -0.30
CA GLN A 189 16.01 2.33 1.15
C GLN A 189 15.70 0.93 1.73
N LEU A 190 14.74 0.22 1.13
CA LEU A 190 14.26 -1.08 1.60
C LEU A 190 15.13 -2.24 1.11
N MET A 191 15.73 -2.15 -0.09
CA MET A 191 16.52 -3.22 -0.70
C MET A 191 17.63 -3.76 0.20
N PRO A 192 18.48 -2.94 0.86
CA PRO A 192 19.53 -3.46 1.72
C PRO A 192 18.99 -4.25 2.92
N LEU A 193 17.83 -3.84 3.48
CA LEU A 193 17.19 -4.57 4.58
C LEU A 193 16.63 -5.93 4.09
N MET A 194 16.01 -5.94 2.92
CA MET A 194 15.49 -7.16 2.32
C MET A 194 16.62 -8.16 1.98
N GLU A 195 17.76 -7.67 1.50
CA GLU A 195 18.93 -8.52 1.21
C GLU A 195 19.51 -9.14 2.50
N GLN A 196 19.56 -8.37 3.59
CA GLN A 196 19.98 -8.89 4.90
C GLN A 196 19.03 -9.95 5.40
N ILE A 197 17.71 -9.72 5.38
CA ILE A 197 16.70 -10.70 5.79
C ILE A 197 16.80 -11.97 4.93
N GLY A 198 16.84 -11.82 3.61
CA GLY A 198 16.96 -12.97 2.70
C GLY A 198 18.29 -13.73 2.85
N THR A 199 19.35 -13.08 3.28
CA THR A 199 20.64 -13.75 3.59
C THR A 199 20.54 -14.56 4.88
N ILE A 200 19.87 -14.02 5.90
CA ILE A 200 19.58 -14.73 7.15
C ILE A 200 18.76 -15.99 6.87
N ASP A 201 17.67 -15.86 6.11
CA ASP A 201 16.79 -16.98 5.76
C ASP A 201 17.55 -18.10 5.01
N LYS A 202 18.40 -17.71 4.04
CA LYS A 202 19.28 -18.66 3.36
C LYS A 202 20.26 -19.30 4.30
N GLY A 203 20.83 -18.56 5.24
CA GLY A 203 21.72 -19.06 6.29
C GLY A 203 21.02 -20.08 7.18
N ILE A 204 19.81 -19.81 7.63
CA ILE A 204 18.99 -20.73 8.43
C ILE A 204 18.68 -22.01 7.63
N VAL A 205 18.26 -21.89 6.37
CA VAL A 205 18.00 -23.04 5.51
C VAL A 205 19.27 -23.88 5.30
N ALA A 206 20.41 -23.23 5.08
CA ALA A 206 21.69 -23.92 4.95
C ALA A 206 22.08 -24.61 6.25
N ALA A 207 21.91 -23.98 7.39
CA ALA A 207 22.19 -24.57 8.70
C ALA A 207 21.30 -25.79 8.99
N ILE A 208 20.00 -25.71 8.65
CA ILE A 208 19.08 -26.87 8.78
C ILE A 208 19.52 -28.02 7.87
N ARG A 209 19.87 -27.75 6.62
CA ARG A 209 20.37 -28.78 5.68
C ARG A 209 21.69 -29.39 6.16
N ASN A 210 22.61 -28.55 6.62
CA ASN A 210 23.92 -28.97 7.10
C ASN A 210 23.85 -29.64 8.47
N GLY A 211 22.92 -29.22 9.33
CA GLY A 211 22.73 -29.79 10.66
C GLY A 211 22.28 -31.27 10.65
N GLY A 212 21.64 -31.71 9.55
CA GLY A 212 21.30 -33.12 9.32
C GLY A 212 22.47 -33.96 8.82
N ILE A 213 23.59 -33.33 8.41
CA ILE A 213 24.77 -34.03 7.89
C ILE A 213 25.80 -34.16 8.99
N ILE A 214 25.92 -35.34 9.57
CA ILE A 214 26.98 -35.64 10.53
C ILE A 214 28.28 -35.71 9.75
N ARG A 215 29.19 -34.77 10.00
CA ARG A 215 30.52 -34.72 9.36
C ARG A 215 31.53 -35.41 10.27
N TRP A 216 32.24 -36.40 9.72
CA TRP A 216 33.29 -37.08 10.42
C TRP A 216 34.63 -36.82 9.73
N LEU A 217 35.65 -36.53 10.52
CA LEU A 217 37.04 -36.50 10.07
C LEU A 217 37.68 -37.84 10.44
N LEU A 218 37.96 -38.63 9.43
CA LEU A 218 38.71 -39.86 9.58
C LEU A 218 40.20 -39.57 9.40
N LYS A 219 40.97 -39.76 10.47
CA LYS A 219 42.40 -39.59 10.47
C LYS A 219 43.08 -40.96 10.51
N PHE A 220 43.94 -41.25 9.55
CA PHE A 220 44.67 -42.49 9.45
C PHE A 220 46.15 -42.26 9.81
N SER A 221 46.74 -43.14 10.63
CA SER A 221 48.14 -43.04 11.05
C SER A 221 49.13 -43.50 9.96
N ASN A 222 48.64 -44.13 8.90
CA ASN A 222 49.46 -44.61 7.77
C ASN A 222 49.26 -43.70 6.56
N ASN A 223 50.31 -43.51 5.73
CA ASN A 223 50.21 -42.83 4.45
C ASN A 223 49.39 -43.69 3.47
N LEU A 224 48.12 -43.32 3.25
CA LEU A 224 47.26 -43.97 2.28
C LEU A 224 47.20 -43.13 1.00
N ASN A 225 47.12 -43.80 -0.15
CA ASN A 225 46.86 -43.13 -1.43
C ASN A 225 45.47 -42.50 -1.43
N PRO A 226 45.25 -41.39 -2.18
CA PRO A 226 43.96 -40.67 -2.25
C PRO A 226 42.76 -41.58 -2.60
N GLU A 227 42.98 -42.62 -3.40
CA GLU A 227 41.93 -43.59 -3.78
C GLU A 227 41.51 -44.45 -2.61
N HIS A 228 42.46 -45.01 -1.83
CA HIS A 228 42.20 -45.78 -0.62
C HIS A 228 41.55 -44.91 0.49
N LEU A 229 41.86 -43.61 0.56
CA LEU A 229 41.19 -42.70 1.50
C LEU A 229 39.70 -42.53 1.14
N LYS A 230 39.38 -42.44 -0.15
CA LYS A 230 37.97 -42.37 -0.60
C LYS A 230 37.22 -43.69 -0.34
N GLU A 231 37.87 -44.82 -0.56
CA GLU A 231 37.29 -46.13 -0.32
C GLU A 231 36.99 -46.33 1.18
N LYS A 232 37.94 -46.03 2.05
CA LYS A 232 37.75 -46.07 3.51
C LYS A 232 36.69 -45.12 4.02
N ALA A 233 36.58 -43.92 3.44
CA ALA A 233 35.52 -42.98 3.78
C ALA A 233 34.12 -43.49 3.35
N ARG A 234 34.02 -44.18 2.19
CA ARG A 234 32.78 -44.83 1.75
C ARG A 234 32.42 -46.02 2.65
N GLU A 235 33.37 -46.91 2.94
CA GLU A 235 33.15 -48.03 3.88
C GLU A 235 32.63 -47.54 5.23
N PHE A 236 33.21 -46.45 5.77
CA PHE A 236 32.76 -45.88 7.02
C PHE A 236 31.33 -45.29 6.89
N SER A 237 31.04 -44.59 5.79
CA SER A 237 29.72 -44.07 5.52
C SER A 237 28.66 -45.17 5.43
N ASP A 238 28.94 -46.21 4.68
CA ASP A 238 28.00 -47.30 4.41
C ASP A 238 27.78 -48.20 5.66
N GLN A 239 28.80 -48.38 6.48
CA GLN A 239 28.70 -49.18 7.69
C GLN A 239 28.08 -48.45 8.89
N PHE A 240 28.32 -47.15 9.04
CA PHE A 240 27.99 -46.41 10.27
C PHE A 240 27.02 -45.25 10.09
N LEU A 241 26.86 -44.70 8.88
CA LEU A 241 26.00 -43.56 8.62
C LEU A 241 24.75 -43.93 7.81
N SER A 242 24.63 -45.15 7.27
CA SER A 242 23.43 -45.58 6.57
C SER A 242 22.28 -45.84 7.55
N THR A 243 21.09 -45.33 7.23
CA THR A 243 19.89 -45.46 8.07
C THR A 243 19.36 -46.85 8.19
N GLU A 244 19.77 -47.78 7.30
CA GLU A 244 19.29 -49.18 7.23
C GLU A 244 20.11 -50.20 8.05
N GLY A 245 21.29 -49.85 8.56
CA GLY A 245 22.16 -50.78 9.27
C GLY A 245 22.89 -50.22 10.49
N GLY A 246 22.69 -48.99 10.85
CA GLY A 246 23.48 -48.31 11.88
C GLY A 246 23.03 -48.61 13.30
N PHE A 247 23.81 -49.38 14.06
CA PHE A 247 23.62 -49.60 15.51
C PHE A 247 24.05 -48.40 16.37
N GLY A 248 24.38 -47.25 15.78
CA GLY A 248 24.79 -46.03 16.51
C GLY A 248 26.16 -46.14 17.21
N VAL A 249 26.88 -47.23 17.04
CA VAL A 249 28.20 -47.46 17.61
C VAL A 249 29.19 -47.78 16.52
N ALA A 250 30.24 -46.97 16.36
CA ALA A 250 31.35 -47.21 15.47
C ALA A 250 32.52 -47.77 16.27
N ALA A 251 33.09 -48.91 15.84
CA ALA A 251 34.37 -49.40 16.32
C ALA A 251 35.48 -48.99 15.35
N THR A 252 36.53 -48.34 15.84
CA THR A 252 37.71 -47.96 15.06
C THR A 252 38.91 -48.77 15.48
N ASP A 253 39.77 -49.15 14.52
CA ASP A 253 41.05 -49.76 14.78
C ASP A 253 42.04 -48.71 15.32
N SER A 254 43.09 -49.18 16.04
CA SER A 254 44.17 -48.33 16.57
C SER A 254 44.90 -47.47 15.52
N LYS A 255 44.65 -47.75 14.24
CA LYS A 255 45.24 -47.03 13.08
C LYS A 255 44.38 -45.94 12.53
N SER A 256 43.12 -45.75 13.00
CA SER A 256 42.19 -44.76 12.54
C SER A 256 41.48 -44.07 13.70
N GLU A 257 41.41 -42.76 13.65
CA GLU A 257 40.69 -41.90 14.60
C GLU A 257 39.54 -41.25 13.89
N ALA A 258 38.32 -41.40 14.41
CA ALA A 258 37.14 -40.77 13.88
C ALA A 258 36.71 -39.63 14.84
N THR A 259 36.80 -38.38 14.36
CA THR A 259 36.40 -37.22 15.13
C THR A 259 35.17 -36.57 14.47
N GLN A 260 34.11 -36.40 15.24
CA GLN A 260 32.95 -35.70 14.78
C GLN A 260 33.24 -34.17 14.67
N ILE A 261 33.13 -33.63 13.49
CA ILE A 261 33.23 -32.19 13.27
C ILE A 261 31.84 -31.57 13.49
N LYS A 262 31.68 -30.80 14.54
CA LYS A 262 30.50 -29.99 14.71
C LYS A 262 30.52 -28.90 13.63
N PRO A 263 29.47 -28.80 12.79
CA PRO A 263 29.40 -27.71 11.82
C PRO A 263 29.38 -26.37 12.60
N ASN A 264 30.27 -25.48 12.25
CA ASN A 264 30.34 -24.15 12.80
C ASN A 264 29.46 -23.22 11.93
N ASP A 265 28.23 -23.65 11.68
CA ASP A 265 27.29 -22.85 10.90
C ASP A 265 26.84 -21.65 11.73
N TYR A 266 27.14 -20.46 11.23
CA TYR A 266 26.63 -19.23 11.83
C TYR A 266 25.13 -19.11 11.59
N VAL A 267 24.35 -19.30 12.63
CA VAL A 267 22.92 -19.00 12.64
C VAL A 267 22.72 -17.72 13.45
N PRO A 268 22.24 -16.65 12.82
CA PRO A 268 21.91 -15.42 13.56
C PRO A 268 20.96 -15.73 14.71
N SER A 269 21.13 -15.04 15.84
CA SER A 269 20.21 -15.19 16.97
C SER A 269 18.80 -14.74 16.58
N SER A 270 17.77 -15.33 17.15
CA SER A 270 16.37 -14.91 16.95
C SER A 270 16.16 -13.43 17.30
N ALA A 271 16.90 -12.91 18.26
CA ALA A 271 16.88 -11.49 18.64
C ALA A 271 17.37 -10.61 17.48
N HIS A 272 18.46 -10.98 16.80
CA HIS A 272 18.99 -10.22 15.67
C HIS A 272 18.01 -10.24 14.47
N SER A 273 17.44 -11.39 14.16
CA SER A 273 16.41 -11.49 13.12
C SER A 273 15.18 -10.66 13.45
N GLY A 274 14.74 -10.67 14.73
CA GLY A 274 13.64 -9.84 15.21
C GLY A 274 13.90 -8.35 15.04
N GLN A 275 15.09 -7.88 15.43
CA GLN A 275 15.48 -6.46 15.28
C GLN A 275 15.48 -6.00 13.81
N LEU A 276 15.92 -6.85 12.88
CA LEU A 276 15.90 -6.50 11.45
C LEU A 276 14.46 -6.39 10.92
N ILE A 277 13.58 -7.28 11.34
CA ILE A 277 12.16 -7.24 10.96
C ILE A 277 11.49 -5.99 11.56
N GLU A 278 11.76 -5.66 12.81
CA GLU A 278 11.24 -4.44 13.44
C GLU A 278 11.75 -3.18 12.74
N ARG A 279 13.04 -3.13 12.39
CA ARG A 279 13.61 -2.04 11.60
C ARG A 279 12.97 -1.95 10.22
N PHE A 280 12.67 -3.08 9.58
CA PHE A 280 11.95 -3.11 8.31
C PHE A 280 10.55 -2.54 8.49
N TYR A 281 9.78 -2.96 9.50
CA TYR A 281 8.46 -2.41 9.79
C TYR A 281 8.51 -0.90 10.06
N ALA A 282 9.48 -0.45 10.84
CA ALA A 282 9.68 0.98 11.11
C ALA A 282 9.98 1.79 9.84
N SER A 283 10.73 1.24 8.88
CA SER A 283 11.08 1.92 7.63
C SER A 283 9.88 2.15 6.70
N ILE A 284 8.81 1.37 6.86
CA ILE A 284 7.54 1.56 6.15
C ILE A 284 6.44 2.12 7.07
N ASN A 285 6.84 2.62 8.24
CA ASN A 285 5.96 3.22 9.24
C ASN A 285 4.82 2.29 9.68
N THR A 286 5.13 1.04 9.97
CA THR A 286 4.22 0.07 10.60
C THR A 286 4.90 -0.61 11.78
N ASN A 287 4.19 -1.48 12.47
CA ASN A 287 4.73 -2.28 13.56
C ASN A 287 4.13 -3.69 13.58
N LYS A 288 4.73 -4.58 14.36
CA LYS A 288 4.32 -5.97 14.48
C LYS A 288 2.85 -6.12 14.86
N LYS A 289 2.35 -5.35 15.83
CA LYS A 289 0.96 -5.43 16.31
C LYS A 289 -0.04 -5.13 15.20
N ILE A 290 0.23 -4.11 14.38
CA ILE A 290 -0.62 -3.76 13.22
C ILE A 290 -0.60 -4.88 12.18
N VAL A 291 0.59 -5.43 11.89
CA VAL A 291 0.75 -6.50 10.90
C VAL A 291 0.05 -7.79 11.33
N THR A 292 0.12 -8.16 12.62
CA THR A 292 -0.51 -9.37 13.16
C THR A 292 -1.95 -9.18 13.60
N SER A 293 -2.50 -7.97 13.46
CA SER A 293 -3.86 -7.59 13.92
C SER A 293 -4.06 -7.77 15.44
N ASP A 294 -2.99 -7.61 16.21
CA ASP A 294 -2.97 -7.67 17.69
C ASP A 294 -2.83 -6.26 18.27
N PHE A 295 -3.74 -5.38 17.90
CA PHE A 295 -3.74 -3.97 18.29
C PHE A 295 -5.02 -3.60 19.05
N THR A 296 -4.90 -2.63 19.95
CA THR A 296 -6.02 -1.96 20.60
C THR A 296 -6.62 -0.90 19.67
N GLU A 297 -7.83 -0.40 19.99
CA GLU A 297 -8.47 0.67 19.24
C GLU A 297 -7.61 1.94 19.22
N ASP A 298 -6.98 2.30 20.32
CA ASP A 298 -6.09 3.47 20.43
C ASP A 298 -4.83 3.31 19.57
N GLU A 299 -4.24 2.12 19.54
CA GLU A 299 -3.08 1.83 18.69
C GLU A 299 -3.44 1.91 17.21
N TRP A 300 -4.63 1.44 16.84
CA TRP A 300 -5.16 1.57 15.49
C TRP A 300 -5.43 3.03 15.12
N ASN A 301 -6.07 3.80 15.99
CA ASN A 301 -6.35 5.21 15.74
C ASN A 301 -5.05 6.01 15.55
N SER A 302 -4.05 5.78 16.40
CA SER A 302 -2.73 6.41 16.27
C SER A 302 -2.05 6.05 14.93
N TYR A 303 -2.12 4.79 14.52
CA TYR A 303 -1.60 4.36 13.21
C TYR A 303 -2.39 4.99 12.06
N TYR A 304 -3.72 5.06 12.20
CA TYR A 304 -4.59 5.65 11.22
C TYR A 304 -4.26 7.13 10.97
N GLU A 305 -4.23 7.93 12.03
CA GLU A 305 -3.93 9.36 11.99
C GLU A 305 -2.52 9.65 11.44
N ALA A 306 -1.55 8.82 11.82
CA ALA A 306 -0.17 9.04 11.40
C ALA A 306 0.14 8.57 9.97
N GLN A 307 -0.53 7.52 9.47
CA GLN A 307 -0.12 6.85 8.24
C GLN A 307 -1.18 6.78 7.15
N ILE A 308 -2.45 6.66 7.52
CA ILE A 308 -3.54 6.45 6.56
C ILE A 308 -4.19 7.78 6.19
N GLU A 309 -4.55 8.60 7.16
CA GLU A 309 -5.23 9.86 6.94
C GLU A 309 -4.48 10.83 6.02
N PRO A 310 -3.15 11.05 6.13
CA PRO A 310 -2.42 11.90 5.21
C PRO A 310 -2.51 11.43 3.75
N ASP A 311 -2.53 10.12 3.53
CA ASP A 311 -2.65 9.55 2.18
C ASP A 311 -4.10 9.62 1.68
N VAL A 312 -5.10 9.44 2.54
CA VAL A 312 -6.53 9.67 2.24
C VAL A 312 -6.75 11.10 1.76
N ILE A 313 -6.19 12.08 2.47
CA ILE A 313 -6.26 13.50 2.07
C ILE A 313 -5.57 13.72 0.71
N ARG A 314 -4.39 13.12 0.51
CA ARG A 314 -3.61 13.20 -0.73
C ARG A 314 -4.40 12.63 -1.92
N PHE A 315 -5.09 11.50 -1.75
CA PHE A 315 -5.99 10.95 -2.75
C PHE A 315 -7.10 11.94 -3.10
N GLY A 316 -7.77 12.51 -2.09
CA GLY A 316 -8.84 13.50 -2.28
C GLY A 316 -8.40 14.72 -3.07
N VAL A 317 -7.30 15.32 -2.66
CA VAL A 317 -6.79 16.55 -3.27
C VAL A 317 -6.34 16.31 -4.71
N GLU A 318 -5.60 15.22 -4.99
CA GLU A 318 -5.10 14.95 -6.34
C GLU A 318 -6.21 14.58 -7.32
N HIS A 319 -7.16 13.72 -6.91
CA HIS A 319 -8.32 13.41 -7.75
C HIS A 319 -9.18 14.66 -8.00
N THR A 320 -9.41 15.48 -6.98
CA THR A 320 -10.09 16.78 -7.14
C THR A 320 -9.39 17.66 -8.17
N ARG A 321 -8.05 17.76 -8.08
CA ARG A 321 -7.23 18.58 -8.98
C ARG A 321 -7.32 18.13 -10.43
N LYS A 322 -7.42 16.83 -10.67
CA LYS A 322 -7.34 16.21 -12.00
C LYS A 322 -8.70 15.96 -12.63
N LEU A 323 -9.72 15.64 -11.84
CA LEU A 323 -11.06 15.36 -12.36
C LEU A 323 -11.88 16.62 -12.59
N PHE A 324 -11.66 17.66 -11.78
CA PHE A 324 -12.38 18.93 -11.92
C PHE A 324 -11.52 20.04 -12.50
N SER A 325 -12.10 20.83 -13.43
CA SER A 325 -11.49 22.06 -13.91
C SER A 325 -11.34 23.09 -12.76
N ARG A 326 -10.43 24.07 -12.92
CA ARG A 326 -10.29 25.17 -11.94
C ARG A 326 -11.60 25.87 -11.66
N LYS A 327 -12.44 26.07 -12.68
CA LYS A 327 -13.77 26.68 -12.54
C LYS A 327 -14.68 25.82 -11.66
N LYS A 328 -14.81 24.51 -11.91
CA LYS A 328 -15.65 23.65 -11.06
C LYS A 328 -15.16 23.63 -9.60
N ARG A 329 -13.84 23.61 -9.38
CA ARG A 329 -13.27 23.68 -8.03
C ARG A 329 -13.56 24.97 -7.30
N SER A 330 -13.54 26.13 -7.99
CA SER A 330 -13.90 27.43 -7.39
C SER A 330 -15.36 27.52 -7.00
N TYR A 331 -16.22 26.69 -7.59
CA TYR A 331 -17.63 26.55 -7.19
C TYR A 331 -17.86 25.49 -6.11
N GLY A 332 -16.83 25.08 -5.39
CA GLY A 332 -16.94 24.18 -4.23
C GLY A 332 -17.00 22.69 -4.54
N ASN A 333 -16.66 22.27 -5.77
CA ASN A 333 -16.55 20.83 -6.11
C ASN A 333 -15.22 20.25 -5.64
N TYR A 334 -15.28 19.17 -4.87
CA TYR A 334 -14.10 18.40 -4.47
C TYR A 334 -14.46 16.94 -4.22
N ILE A 335 -13.45 16.09 -4.20
CA ILE A 335 -13.57 14.67 -3.86
C ILE A 335 -12.95 14.48 -2.48
N MET A 336 -13.70 13.85 -1.61
CA MET A 336 -13.27 13.50 -0.26
C MET A 336 -13.33 11.98 -0.12
N TRP A 337 -12.28 11.39 0.45
CA TRP A 337 -12.29 10.02 0.92
C TRP A 337 -12.72 10.01 2.39
N GLU A 338 -13.84 9.39 2.66
CA GLU A 338 -14.29 9.19 4.03
C GLU A 338 -13.68 7.91 4.57
N SER A 339 -12.81 8.07 5.56
CA SER A 339 -12.12 6.96 6.21
C SER A 339 -12.96 6.25 7.26
N SER A 340 -13.85 6.98 7.89
CA SER A 340 -14.79 6.46 8.88
C SER A 340 -16.19 6.38 8.28
N ASN A 341 -16.46 5.32 7.54
CA ASN A 341 -17.86 5.00 7.30
C ASN A 341 -18.43 4.48 8.64
N LEU A 342 -19.24 5.29 9.28
CA LEU A 342 -19.94 4.88 10.52
C LEU A 342 -20.67 3.53 10.36
N ALA A 343 -21.04 3.17 9.11
CA ALA A 343 -21.60 1.88 8.80
C ALA A 343 -20.63 0.71 9.08
N THR A 344 -19.32 0.93 9.00
CA THR A 344 -18.27 -0.06 9.27
C THR A 344 -17.61 0.10 10.64
N ALA A 345 -18.01 1.11 11.41
CA ALA A 345 -17.53 1.32 12.77
C ALA A 345 -17.82 0.12 13.69
N SER A 346 -17.04 -0.01 14.78
CA SER A 346 -17.29 -1.05 15.77
C SER A 346 -18.70 -0.96 16.35
N MET A 347 -19.24 -2.06 16.83
CA MET A 347 -20.57 -2.07 17.47
C MET A 347 -20.61 -1.12 18.66
N ASN A 348 -19.52 -1.02 19.43
CA ASN A 348 -19.42 -0.13 20.57
C ASN A 348 -19.50 1.34 20.14
N THR A 349 -18.77 1.73 19.08
CA THR A 349 -18.81 3.08 18.52
C THR A 349 -20.22 3.42 18.02
N LYS A 350 -20.88 2.50 17.31
CA LYS A 350 -22.27 2.69 16.85
C LYS A 350 -23.24 2.88 18.00
N LEU A 351 -23.07 2.13 19.09
CA LEU A 351 -23.92 2.26 20.28
C LEU A 351 -23.65 3.59 21.01
N ALA A 352 -22.38 4.05 21.06
CA ALA A 352 -22.01 5.34 21.65
C ALA A 352 -22.67 6.53 20.94
N LEU A 353 -22.98 6.42 19.64
CA LEU A 353 -23.70 7.46 18.90
C LEU A 353 -25.12 7.73 19.42
N LYS A 354 -25.68 6.81 20.24
CA LYS A 354 -26.94 7.05 20.95
C LYS A 354 -26.90 8.35 21.75
N GLU A 355 -25.79 8.68 22.39
CA GLU A 355 -25.64 9.92 23.15
C GLU A 355 -25.78 11.17 22.28
N MET A 356 -25.31 11.12 21.02
CA MET A 356 -25.46 12.22 20.08
C MET A 356 -26.93 12.43 19.68
N VAL A 357 -27.69 11.33 19.55
CA VAL A 357 -29.14 11.40 19.31
C VAL A 357 -29.85 12.00 20.51
N ASP A 358 -29.51 11.53 21.72
CA ASP A 358 -30.11 12.00 22.98
C ASP A 358 -29.82 13.49 23.24
N ARG A 359 -28.68 14.01 22.76
CA ARG A 359 -28.31 15.44 22.86
C ARG A 359 -28.84 16.30 21.69
N GLY A 360 -29.52 15.70 20.72
CA GLY A 360 -30.05 16.40 19.56
C GLY A 360 -29.00 16.85 18.53
N ALA A 361 -27.83 16.23 18.56
CA ALA A 361 -26.76 16.45 17.55
C ALA A 361 -26.91 15.55 16.31
N MET A 362 -27.72 14.49 16.43
CA MET A 362 -27.99 13.52 15.38
C MET A 362 -29.47 13.14 15.40
N THR A 363 -30.07 12.92 14.24
CA THR A 363 -31.46 12.47 14.15
C THR A 363 -31.56 10.96 14.34
N PRO A 364 -32.70 10.44 14.79
CA PRO A 364 -32.94 8.99 14.86
C PRO A 364 -32.77 8.27 13.51
N ASN A 365 -33.13 8.89 12.37
CA ASN A 365 -32.97 8.30 11.06
C ASN A 365 -31.50 8.25 10.62
N GLU A 366 -30.70 9.26 10.93
CA GLU A 366 -29.24 9.23 10.71
C GLU A 366 -28.59 8.10 11.51
N TRP A 367 -28.98 7.93 12.79
CA TRP A 367 -28.48 6.82 13.60
C TRP A 367 -28.91 5.44 13.05
N ARG A 368 -30.18 5.33 12.58
CA ARG A 368 -30.65 4.11 11.89
C ARG A 368 -29.85 3.80 10.64
N SER A 369 -29.46 4.82 9.88
CA SER A 369 -28.66 4.65 8.66
C SER A 369 -27.27 4.05 8.94
N VAL A 370 -26.70 4.31 10.12
CA VAL A 370 -25.43 3.70 10.57
C VAL A 370 -25.55 2.18 10.72
N PHE A 371 -26.75 1.68 11.00
CA PHE A 371 -27.06 0.25 11.08
C PHE A 371 -27.67 -0.32 9.79
N ASN A 372 -27.67 0.43 8.69
CA ASN A 372 -28.33 0.08 7.43
C ASN A 372 -29.85 -0.22 7.61
N MET A 373 -30.49 0.43 8.57
CA MET A 373 -31.93 0.31 8.80
C MET A 373 -32.69 1.36 7.99
N ALA A 374 -33.82 0.98 7.41
CA ALA A 374 -34.68 1.90 6.69
C ALA A 374 -35.17 3.06 7.59
N PRO A 375 -35.25 4.29 7.06
CA PRO A 375 -35.77 5.44 7.81
C PRO A 375 -37.23 5.19 8.27
N ARG A 376 -37.61 5.82 9.37
CA ARG A 376 -39.02 5.81 9.87
C ARG A 376 -39.62 7.21 9.77
N PRO A 377 -40.91 7.31 9.49
CA PRO A 377 -41.65 8.57 9.55
C PRO A 377 -41.44 9.28 10.90
N GLY A 378 -41.14 10.57 10.88
CA GLY A 378 -40.87 11.37 12.07
C GLY A 378 -39.48 11.23 12.67
N GLY A 379 -38.63 10.29 12.16
CA GLY A 379 -37.28 10.09 12.65
C GLY A 379 -36.23 11.12 12.16
N ASP A 380 -36.62 12.09 11.33
CA ASP A 380 -35.76 13.19 10.87
C ASP A 380 -35.80 14.41 11.80
N LYS A 381 -36.64 14.33 12.85
CA LYS A 381 -36.69 15.37 13.86
C LYS A 381 -35.61 15.15 14.89
N LEU A 382 -34.86 16.20 15.21
CA LEU A 382 -33.94 16.18 16.33
C LEU A 382 -34.74 15.99 17.62
N ILE A 383 -34.36 15.02 18.43
CA ILE A 383 -34.92 14.76 19.75
C ILE A 383 -33.90 15.12 20.80
N ARG A 384 -34.33 15.69 21.92
CA ARG A 384 -33.46 16.01 23.05
C ARG A 384 -34.04 15.39 24.30
N ARG A 385 -33.21 14.90 25.20
CA ARG A 385 -33.66 14.42 26.50
C ARG A 385 -34.24 15.56 27.31
N LEU A 386 -35.32 15.28 28.08
CA LEU A 386 -36.00 16.30 28.89
C LEU A 386 -35.14 16.85 30.04
N ASP A 387 -34.06 16.16 30.39
CA ASP A 387 -33.12 16.55 31.46
C ASP A 387 -32.04 17.53 30.97
N THR A 388 -32.05 17.92 29.69
CA THR A 388 -31.10 18.89 29.12
C THR A 388 -31.80 20.22 28.95
N ALA A 389 -31.43 21.20 29.78
CA ALA A 389 -31.93 22.58 29.67
C ALA A 389 -31.02 23.42 28.75
N GLU A 390 -31.56 24.44 28.10
CA GLU A 390 -30.74 25.47 27.45
C GLU A 390 -30.06 26.30 28.54
N VAL A 391 -28.75 26.48 28.43
CA VAL A 391 -28.01 27.41 29.28
C VAL A 391 -28.25 28.82 28.73
N ASN A 392 -29.13 29.55 29.36
CA ASN A 392 -29.31 30.96 29.04
C ASN A 392 -28.13 31.77 29.58
N GLU A 393 -27.59 32.69 28.78
CA GLU A 393 -26.44 33.54 29.17
C GLU A 393 -26.70 34.31 30.47
N SER A 394 -27.98 34.58 30.84
CA SER A 394 -28.37 35.18 32.08
C SER A 394 -28.15 34.36 33.34
N GLU A 395 -28.07 33.01 33.25
CA GLU A 395 -27.79 32.14 34.38
C GLU A 395 -26.29 31.97 34.64
N VAL A 396 -25.45 32.16 33.63
CA VAL A 396 -23.97 32.12 33.78
C VAL A 396 -23.46 33.31 34.55
N THR A 397 -24.04 34.48 34.33
CA THR A 397 -23.66 35.68 35.06
C THR A 397 -24.13 35.68 36.52
N ALA A 398 -25.27 35.08 36.83
CA ALA A 398 -25.78 34.99 38.21
C ALA A 398 -25.00 34.02 39.12
N ASN A 399 -24.36 32.98 38.53
CA ASN A 399 -23.52 32.06 39.27
C ASN A 399 -22.04 32.49 39.39
N ALA A 400 -21.63 33.53 38.70
CA ALA A 400 -20.28 34.11 38.82
C ALA A 400 -20.18 35.20 39.86
N GLU A 401 -21.32 35.68 40.40
CA GLU A 401 -21.40 36.73 41.43
C GLU A 401 -21.72 36.21 42.84
N ASN A 402 -21.82 34.91 43.06
CA ASN A 402 -21.87 34.23 44.35
C ASN A 402 -20.62 33.36 44.55
#